data_4e7ecd3eb706f23cd1454607aa6bc545
#
_entry.id   4e7ecd3eb706f23cd1454607aa6bc545
#
_cell.length_a   1.000
_cell.length_b   1.000
_cell.length_c   1.000
_cell.angle_alpha   90.00
_cell.angle_beta   90.00
_cell.angle_gamma   90.00
#
_symmetry.space_group_name_H-M   'P 1'
#
loop_
_entity.id
_entity.type
_entity.pdbx_description
1 polymer ?
#
loop_
_entity_poly.entity_id
_entity_poly.type
_entity_poly.pdbx_seq_one_letter_code
_entity_poly.pdbx_strand_id
1 'polypeptide(L)'
;MRRRLRPFASLLAPLVFAVAVYATTPPPIEGGFSLVVVPDTQNYTWQRPELYALQAGWIAANVSRYNIAHVLHVGDITQHNNKQEWEAARRAHALYADLVPTAFTAGNHDLGPDGTTQTRASLFTDYITLVNYRRHPGFGGVYDREPDRTENSYHLVTAGGRDWLILALEFGPRDDVVRWANEVVARYPARSAILVTHAYLFSDGTRYEGTKQEYAPAAFGVARLPGGVNDGESLWRGLVRKHANFAMVISGHVGITAHLESTGEHGNIVHQLVVDYQNVENGGNGWLRLLQFHADGQTVTVRDYSPLLNETTERETFVVPRTGH
;
A
#
# COMPACT_ATOMS: atom_id res chain seq x y z
N MET A 1 68.58 -15.05 -6.11
CA MET A 1 67.69 -13.91 -5.90
C MET A 1 66.24 -14.33 -6.23
N ARG A 2 65.42 -14.63 -5.25
CA ARG A 2 64.00 -14.96 -5.44
C ARG A 2 63.16 -13.77 -4.90
N ARG A 3 62.53 -13.02 -5.80
CA ARG A 3 61.58 -11.96 -5.45
C ARG A 3 60.27 -12.58 -5.01
N ARG A 4 59.86 -12.34 -3.76
CA ARG A 4 58.52 -12.67 -3.22
C ARG A 4 57.52 -11.59 -3.67
N LEU A 5 56.51 -11.96 -4.43
CA LEU A 5 55.33 -11.15 -4.71
C LEU A 5 54.45 -11.15 -3.48
N ARG A 6 54.08 -9.95 -3.00
CA ARG A 6 53.07 -9.75 -1.92
C ARG A 6 51.68 -9.72 -2.58
N PRO A 7 50.69 -10.40 -2.00
CA PRO A 7 49.32 -10.26 -2.49
C PRO A 7 48.72 -8.90 -2.06
N PHE A 8 48.15 -8.20 -3.03
CA PHE A 8 47.27 -7.05 -2.77
C PHE A 8 45.94 -7.58 -2.24
N ALA A 9 45.62 -7.32 -1.00
CA ALA A 9 44.31 -7.52 -0.43
C ALA A 9 43.44 -6.28 -0.79
N SER A 10 42.51 -6.43 -1.71
CA SER A 10 41.48 -5.42 -1.98
C SER A 10 40.47 -5.44 -0.85
N LEU A 11 40.49 -4.44 0.03
CA LEU A 11 39.45 -4.16 0.99
C LEU A 11 38.26 -3.54 0.25
N LEU A 12 37.26 -4.35 -0.03
CA LEU A 12 35.92 -3.87 -0.38
C LEU A 12 35.27 -3.37 0.94
N ALA A 13 35.22 -2.06 1.12
CA ALA A 13 34.42 -1.44 2.17
C ALA A 13 32.92 -1.57 1.80
N PRO A 14 32.07 -2.02 2.73
CA PRO A 14 30.63 -2.02 2.46
C PRO A 14 30.14 -0.56 2.37
N LEU A 15 29.45 -0.23 1.27
CA LEU A 15 28.71 1.04 1.16
C LEU A 15 27.53 0.95 2.14
N VAL A 16 27.69 1.57 3.30
CA VAL A 16 26.57 1.79 4.21
C VAL A 16 25.82 3.02 3.71
N PHE A 17 24.65 2.81 3.11
CA PHE A 17 23.72 3.91 2.85
C PHE A 17 23.22 4.43 4.20
N ALA A 18 23.68 5.60 4.61
CA ALA A 18 23.15 6.30 5.76
C ALA A 18 21.74 6.82 5.40
N VAL A 19 20.70 6.23 6.01
CA VAL A 19 19.34 6.78 5.95
C VAL A 19 19.35 8.04 6.81
N ALA A 20 19.11 9.21 6.20
CA ALA A 20 19.04 10.46 6.94
C ALA A 20 17.69 10.55 7.67
N VAL A 21 17.71 10.57 8.99
CA VAL A 21 16.55 10.83 9.86
C VAL A 21 16.58 12.30 10.28
N TYR A 22 15.50 13.02 9.97
CA TYR A 22 15.35 14.43 10.35
C TYR A 22 14.26 14.56 11.42
N ALA A 23 14.55 15.21 12.53
CA ALA A 23 13.57 15.54 13.58
C ALA A 23 12.66 16.70 13.15
N THR A 24 12.02 16.59 12.00
CA THR A 24 11.12 17.63 11.45
C THR A 24 10.08 17.03 10.53
N THR A 25 8.93 17.68 10.46
CA THR A 25 7.90 17.39 9.45
C THR A 25 8.50 17.48 8.04
N PRO A 26 8.25 16.52 7.13
CA PRO A 26 8.81 16.55 5.79
C PRO A 26 8.39 17.82 5.04
N PRO A 27 9.26 18.42 4.21
CA PRO A 27 8.85 19.56 3.40
C PRO A 27 7.85 19.13 2.32
N PRO A 28 6.81 19.93 2.04
CA PRO A 28 5.97 19.69 0.87
C PRO A 28 6.77 19.92 -0.42
N ILE A 29 6.38 19.26 -1.51
CA ILE A 29 6.94 19.51 -2.84
C ILE A 29 6.12 20.60 -3.53
N GLU A 30 6.75 21.71 -3.87
CA GLU A 30 6.08 22.85 -4.52
C GLU A 30 5.54 22.44 -5.89
N GLY A 31 4.26 22.78 -6.16
CA GLY A 31 3.57 22.42 -7.40
C GLY A 31 3.29 20.93 -7.57
N GLY A 32 3.66 20.12 -6.60
CA GLY A 32 3.44 18.67 -6.60
C GLY A 32 2.13 18.26 -5.91
N PHE A 33 1.95 16.95 -5.76
CA PHE A 33 0.87 16.35 -4.96
C PHE A 33 1.41 15.14 -4.20
N SER A 34 0.62 14.63 -3.25
CA SER A 34 1.00 13.47 -2.48
C SER A 34 -0.08 12.38 -2.48
N LEU A 35 0.36 11.14 -2.46
CA LEU A 35 -0.43 10.02 -1.97
C LEU A 35 0.10 9.65 -0.59
N VAL A 36 -0.82 9.44 0.37
CA VAL A 36 -0.45 9.00 1.72
C VAL A 36 -0.75 7.51 1.83
N VAL A 37 0.26 6.72 2.21
CA VAL A 37 0.07 5.31 2.53
C VAL A 37 -0.05 5.17 4.03
N VAL A 38 -1.18 4.63 4.48
CA VAL A 38 -1.42 4.22 5.86
C VAL A 38 -1.08 2.73 5.95
N PRO A 39 -0.03 2.37 6.71
CA PRO A 39 0.36 0.97 6.89
C PRO A 39 -0.62 0.23 7.81
N ASP A 40 -0.28 -0.99 8.15
CA ASP A 40 -1.04 -1.88 9.01
C ASP A 40 -1.35 -1.22 10.36
N THR A 41 -2.64 -1.07 10.69
CA THR A 41 -3.10 -0.34 11.88
C THR A 41 -3.69 -1.25 12.97
N GLN A 42 -3.60 -2.58 12.79
CA GLN A 42 -4.21 -3.54 13.68
C GLN A 42 -3.78 -3.39 15.15
N ASN A 43 -2.49 -3.14 15.40
CA ASN A 43 -2.00 -2.93 16.76
C ASN A 43 -2.53 -1.64 17.39
N TYR A 44 -2.81 -0.62 16.57
CA TYR A 44 -3.43 0.61 17.05
C TYR A 44 -4.89 0.37 17.41
N THR A 45 -5.69 -0.20 16.51
CA THR A 45 -7.12 -0.42 16.77
C THR A 45 -7.36 -1.35 17.96
N TRP A 46 -6.45 -2.32 18.18
CA TRP A 46 -6.49 -3.23 19.31
C TRP A 46 -6.05 -2.60 20.64
N GLN A 47 -4.87 -1.94 20.66
CA GLN A 47 -4.23 -1.54 21.93
C GLN A 47 -3.94 -0.05 22.07
N ARG A 48 -3.87 0.70 20.97
CA ARG A 48 -3.39 2.10 20.92
C ARG A 48 -4.25 2.98 20.01
N PRO A 49 -5.58 3.03 20.19
CA PRO A 49 -6.47 3.77 19.28
C PRO A 49 -6.14 5.27 19.20
N GLU A 50 -5.50 5.82 20.22
CA GLU A 50 -5.00 7.19 20.23
C GLU A 50 -3.89 7.44 19.18
N LEU A 51 -3.06 6.44 18.86
CA LEU A 51 -2.02 6.58 17.84
C LEU A 51 -2.61 6.57 16.44
N TYR A 52 -3.66 5.77 16.21
CA TYR A 52 -4.38 5.84 14.93
C TYR A 52 -5.09 7.19 14.77
N ALA A 53 -5.71 7.70 15.84
CA ALA A 53 -6.32 9.03 15.81
C ALA A 53 -5.29 10.14 15.59
N LEU A 54 -4.08 10.03 16.15
CA LEU A 54 -2.96 10.95 15.91
C LEU A 54 -2.53 10.94 14.45
N GLN A 55 -2.34 9.75 13.85
CA GLN A 55 -1.98 9.58 12.45
C GLN A 55 -3.06 10.16 11.52
N ALA A 56 -4.33 9.83 11.77
CA ALA A 56 -5.48 10.32 11.02
C ALA A 56 -5.66 11.84 11.17
N GLY A 57 -5.47 12.38 12.38
CA GLY A 57 -5.50 13.82 12.66
C GLY A 57 -4.41 14.58 11.93
N TRP A 58 -3.21 13.98 11.81
CA TRP A 58 -2.14 14.56 11.01
C TRP A 58 -2.50 14.60 9.53
N ILE A 59 -3.08 13.53 8.98
CA ILE A 59 -3.58 13.52 7.58
C ILE A 59 -4.58 14.67 7.40
N ALA A 60 -5.60 14.75 8.24
CA ALA A 60 -6.63 15.77 8.18
C ALA A 60 -6.07 17.22 8.17
N ALA A 61 -5.12 17.48 9.07
CA ALA A 61 -4.51 18.80 9.22
C ALA A 61 -3.58 19.18 8.03
N ASN A 62 -3.18 18.20 7.22
CA ASN A 62 -2.14 18.38 6.22
C ASN A 62 -2.62 18.14 4.77
N VAL A 63 -3.91 17.86 4.52
CA VAL A 63 -4.46 17.64 3.17
C VAL A 63 -4.06 18.76 2.22
N SER A 64 -4.30 20.00 2.59
CA SER A 64 -3.99 21.16 1.73
C SER A 64 -2.48 21.41 1.63
N ARG A 65 -1.74 21.27 2.75
CA ARG A 65 -0.31 21.56 2.80
C ARG A 65 0.50 20.66 1.85
N TYR A 66 0.18 19.38 1.78
CA TYR A 66 0.86 18.41 0.92
C TYR A 66 0.10 18.11 -0.36
N ASN A 67 -1.00 18.84 -0.63
CA ASN A 67 -1.89 18.54 -1.75
C ASN A 67 -2.18 17.03 -1.83
N ILE A 68 -2.67 16.46 -0.70
CA ILE A 68 -2.94 15.02 -0.61
C ILE A 68 -4.12 14.68 -1.52
N ALA A 69 -3.86 13.98 -2.61
CA ALA A 69 -4.87 13.62 -3.59
C ALA A 69 -5.65 12.34 -3.21
N HIS A 70 -5.01 11.42 -2.49
CA HIS A 70 -5.63 10.16 -2.05
C HIS A 70 -4.88 9.55 -0.87
N VAL A 71 -5.60 8.81 -0.04
CA VAL A 71 -5.04 7.96 1.01
C VAL A 71 -5.15 6.49 0.57
N LEU A 72 -4.10 5.72 0.78
CA LEU A 72 -4.01 4.29 0.44
C LEU A 72 -3.80 3.52 1.74
N HIS A 73 -4.80 2.74 2.18
CA HIS A 73 -4.67 1.89 3.37
C HIS A 73 -4.38 0.45 2.93
N VAL A 74 -3.25 -0.10 3.37
CA VAL A 74 -2.75 -1.38 2.87
C VAL A 74 -3.34 -2.61 3.55
N GLY A 75 -4.34 -2.46 4.41
CA GLY A 75 -5.02 -3.56 5.09
C GLY A 75 -4.57 -3.75 6.53
N ASP A 76 -4.97 -4.86 7.15
CA ASP A 76 -4.80 -5.13 8.58
C ASP A 76 -5.23 -3.92 9.42
N ILE A 77 -6.47 -3.48 9.14
CA ILE A 77 -7.10 -2.36 9.82
C ILE A 77 -7.38 -2.74 11.28
N THR A 78 -7.78 -3.99 11.49
CA THR A 78 -8.09 -4.59 12.79
C THR A 78 -7.19 -5.78 13.08
N GLN A 79 -7.02 -6.12 14.38
CA GLN A 79 -6.28 -7.31 14.81
C GLN A 79 -7.17 -8.56 14.84
N HIS A 80 -8.42 -8.42 15.29
CA HIS A 80 -9.32 -9.54 15.55
C HIS A 80 -10.66 -9.44 14.81
N ASN A 81 -10.76 -8.56 13.80
CA ASN A 81 -12.00 -8.39 13.03
C ASN A 81 -13.26 -8.23 13.92
N ASN A 82 -13.15 -7.54 15.04
CA ASN A 82 -14.24 -7.35 15.99
C ASN A 82 -14.78 -5.91 16.00
N LYS A 83 -16.02 -5.73 16.48
CA LYS A 83 -16.70 -4.43 16.48
C LYS A 83 -15.94 -3.33 17.21
N GLN A 84 -15.23 -3.64 18.31
CA GLN A 84 -14.53 -2.64 19.10
C GLN A 84 -13.38 -2.01 18.29
N GLU A 85 -12.60 -2.85 17.60
CA GLU A 85 -11.48 -2.41 16.77
C GLU A 85 -11.96 -1.68 15.53
N TRP A 86 -13.01 -2.18 14.86
CA TRP A 86 -13.64 -1.48 13.73
C TRP A 86 -14.23 -0.12 14.13
N GLU A 87 -14.80 0.02 15.32
CA GLU A 87 -15.25 1.32 15.83
C GLU A 87 -14.07 2.28 16.10
N ALA A 88 -12.93 1.75 16.55
CA ALA A 88 -11.72 2.56 16.70
C ALA A 88 -11.22 3.05 15.33
N ALA A 89 -11.16 2.16 14.33
CA ALA A 89 -10.82 2.51 12.95
C ALA A 89 -11.78 3.56 12.37
N ARG A 90 -13.09 3.35 12.51
CA ARG A 90 -14.12 4.30 12.03
C ARG A 90 -13.94 5.68 12.61
N ARG A 91 -13.64 5.79 13.92
CA ARG A 91 -13.40 7.09 14.58
C ARG A 91 -12.17 7.80 14.03
N ALA A 92 -11.08 7.05 13.76
CA ALA A 92 -9.88 7.60 13.15
C ALA A 92 -10.16 8.06 11.71
N HIS A 93 -10.76 7.21 10.87
CA HIS A 93 -11.09 7.55 9.48
C HIS A 93 -12.01 8.79 9.40
N ALA A 94 -12.96 8.94 10.32
CA ALA A 94 -13.89 10.09 10.34
C ALA A 94 -13.17 11.44 10.42
N LEU A 95 -11.93 11.50 10.91
CA LEU A 95 -11.18 12.75 11.03
C LEU A 95 -10.81 13.35 9.66
N TYR A 96 -10.62 12.52 8.62
CA TYR A 96 -10.22 12.99 7.30
C TYR A 96 -11.17 12.54 6.15
N ALA A 97 -12.17 11.73 6.45
CA ALA A 97 -13.05 11.13 5.44
C ALA A 97 -13.78 12.11 4.51
N ASP A 98 -14.08 13.33 4.98
CA ASP A 98 -14.73 14.37 4.18
C ASP A 98 -13.72 15.28 3.47
N LEU A 99 -12.42 15.14 3.75
CA LEU A 99 -11.35 16.00 3.25
C LEU A 99 -10.58 15.37 2.08
N VAL A 100 -10.41 14.04 2.10
CA VAL A 100 -9.62 13.32 1.10
C VAL A 100 -10.17 11.92 0.90
N PRO A 101 -10.27 11.42 -0.36
CA PRO A 101 -10.71 10.06 -0.64
C PRO A 101 -9.68 9.04 -0.16
N THR A 102 -10.16 7.84 0.20
CA THR A 102 -9.32 6.73 0.63
C THR A 102 -9.67 5.45 -0.12
N ALA A 103 -8.66 4.75 -0.60
CA ALA A 103 -8.77 3.37 -1.05
C ALA A 103 -8.34 2.45 0.10
N PHE A 104 -9.24 1.58 0.55
CA PHE A 104 -8.97 0.60 1.59
C PHE A 104 -8.85 -0.79 1.00
N THR A 105 -7.93 -1.59 1.52
CA THR A 105 -7.88 -3.02 1.26
C THR A 105 -8.05 -3.80 2.57
N ALA A 106 -8.62 -4.99 2.51
CA ALA A 106 -8.68 -5.88 3.67
C ALA A 106 -7.37 -6.65 3.79
N GLY A 107 -6.79 -6.68 4.99
CA GLY A 107 -5.67 -7.55 5.33
C GLY A 107 -6.14 -8.91 5.85
N ASN A 108 -5.21 -9.77 6.23
CA ASN A 108 -5.55 -11.10 6.76
C ASN A 108 -6.24 -11.01 8.13
N HIS A 109 -5.83 -10.09 8.99
CA HIS A 109 -6.45 -9.88 10.30
C HIS A 109 -7.86 -9.26 10.22
N ASP A 110 -8.25 -8.70 9.09
CA ASP A 110 -9.61 -8.22 8.84
C ASP A 110 -10.57 -9.34 8.39
N LEU A 111 -10.09 -10.60 8.28
CA LEU A 111 -10.85 -11.74 7.76
C LEU A 111 -11.05 -12.87 8.79
N GLY A 112 -12.23 -13.45 8.76
CA GLY A 112 -12.61 -14.58 9.61
C GLY A 112 -12.94 -14.19 11.06
N PRO A 113 -13.45 -15.13 11.85
CA PRO A 113 -13.62 -14.92 13.28
C PRO A 113 -12.28 -14.65 13.94
N ASP A 114 -12.23 -13.67 14.83
CA ASP A 114 -11.02 -13.25 15.56
C ASP A 114 -9.78 -13.00 14.69
N GLY A 115 -9.96 -12.56 13.44
CA GLY A 115 -8.86 -12.28 12.52
C GLY A 115 -8.05 -13.52 12.10
N THR A 116 -8.63 -14.72 12.21
CA THR A 116 -7.89 -15.98 11.98
C THR A 116 -7.70 -16.35 10.51
N THR A 117 -8.29 -15.61 9.60
CA THR A 117 -8.17 -15.79 8.13
C THR A 117 -8.61 -17.20 7.66
N GLN A 118 -9.49 -17.88 8.42
CA GLN A 118 -10.04 -19.18 8.03
C GLN A 118 -11.15 -19.04 6.99
N THR A 119 -11.83 -17.90 6.97
CA THR A 119 -12.92 -17.57 6.03
C THR A 119 -12.75 -16.14 5.52
N ARG A 120 -13.48 -15.78 4.46
CA ARG A 120 -13.55 -14.39 3.97
C ARG A 120 -14.68 -13.58 4.60
N ALA A 121 -15.29 -14.08 5.68
CA ALA A 121 -16.25 -13.29 6.47
C ALA A 121 -15.51 -12.11 7.11
N SER A 122 -16.07 -10.92 7.01
CA SER A 122 -15.45 -9.71 7.52
C SER A 122 -16.53 -8.68 7.90
N LEU A 123 -16.23 -7.87 8.89
CA LEU A 123 -17.00 -6.65 9.20
C LEU A 123 -16.57 -5.45 8.34
N PHE A 124 -15.60 -5.64 7.44
CA PHE A 124 -15.04 -4.57 6.61
C PHE A 124 -16.11 -3.70 5.94
N THR A 125 -17.03 -4.32 5.21
CA THR A 125 -18.11 -3.60 4.49
C THR A 125 -19.10 -2.89 5.42
N ASP A 126 -19.28 -3.36 6.65
CA ASP A 126 -20.15 -2.70 7.64
C ASP A 126 -19.57 -1.34 8.08
N TYR A 127 -18.25 -1.18 8.02
CA TYR A 127 -17.53 0.03 8.45
C TYR A 127 -16.97 0.84 7.29
N ILE A 128 -16.48 0.20 6.23
CA ILE A 128 -16.01 0.83 4.99
C ILE A 128 -17.13 0.68 3.94
N THR A 129 -18.10 1.56 4.02
CA THR A 129 -19.35 1.42 3.26
C THR A 129 -19.28 2.08 1.87
N LEU A 130 -20.16 1.67 0.96
CA LEU A 130 -20.35 2.36 -0.32
C LEU A 130 -20.73 3.85 -0.13
N VAL A 131 -21.42 4.20 0.96
CA VAL A 131 -21.73 5.59 1.30
C VAL A 131 -20.45 6.38 1.57
N ASN A 132 -19.48 5.78 2.27
CA ASN A 132 -18.17 6.40 2.50
C ASN A 132 -17.45 6.66 1.17
N TYR A 133 -17.37 5.67 0.30
CA TYR A 133 -16.69 5.81 -0.99
C TYR A 133 -17.36 6.84 -1.91
N ARG A 134 -18.70 6.87 -1.96
CA ARG A 134 -19.49 7.79 -2.81
C ARG A 134 -19.45 9.26 -2.38
N ARG A 135 -18.85 9.57 -1.23
CA ARG A 135 -18.63 10.98 -0.80
C ARG A 135 -17.70 11.73 -1.77
N HIS A 136 -16.82 11.01 -2.45
CA HIS A 136 -15.84 11.58 -3.37
C HIS A 136 -16.15 11.20 -4.82
N PRO A 137 -16.08 12.14 -5.75
CA PRO A 137 -16.47 11.91 -7.16
C PRO A 137 -15.58 10.91 -7.90
N GLY A 138 -14.38 10.64 -7.37
CA GLY A 138 -13.44 9.69 -7.96
C GLY A 138 -13.72 8.22 -7.68
N PHE A 139 -14.75 7.86 -6.92
CA PHE A 139 -15.09 6.46 -6.71
C PHE A 139 -15.61 5.82 -8.00
N GLY A 140 -14.90 4.79 -8.51
CA GLY A 140 -15.24 4.13 -9.78
C GLY A 140 -16.21 2.95 -9.63
N GLY A 141 -16.10 2.20 -8.52
CA GLY A 141 -16.98 1.06 -8.26
C GLY A 141 -16.32 -0.04 -7.42
N VAL A 142 -17.08 -1.09 -7.17
CA VAL A 142 -16.65 -2.31 -6.48
C VAL A 142 -16.71 -3.51 -7.41
N TYR A 143 -16.23 -4.67 -6.96
CA TYR A 143 -16.34 -5.93 -7.68
C TYR A 143 -17.82 -6.22 -8.02
N ASP A 144 -18.09 -6.37 -9.31
CA ASP A 144 -19.46 -6.34 -9.86
C ASP A 144 -20.31 -7.56 -9.48
N ARG A 145 -19.67 -8.70 -9.13
CA ARG A 145 -20.37 -9.89 -8.63
C ARG A 145 -20.70 -9.84 -7.14
N GLU A 146 -20.13 -8.88 -6.43
CA GLU A 146 -20.41 -8.63 -5.02
C GLU A 146 -20.68 -7.11 -4.81
N PRO A 147 -21.74 -6.56 -5.43
CA PRO A 147 -21.97 -5.13 -5.53
C PRO A 147 -22.24 -4.43 -4.19
N ASP A 148 -22.57 -5.21 -3.16
CA ASP A 148 -22.78 -4.71 -1.79
C ASP A 148 -21.53 -4.82 -0.91
N ARG A 149 -20.41 -5.37 -1.44
CA ARG A 149 -19.14 -5.52 -0.72
C ARG A 149 -18.12 -4.51 -1.21
N THR A 150 -17.24 -4.08 -0.30
CA THR A 150 -16.30 -2.96 -0.56
C THR A 150 -14.83 -3.37 -0.47
N GLU A 151 -14.52 -4.64 -0.20
CA GLU A 151 -13.16 -5.15 -0.05
C GLU A 151 -12.37 -5.12 -1.37
N ASN A 152 -13.08 -5.07 -2.49
CA ASN A 152 -12.49 -4.95 -3.83
C ASN A 152 -13.11 -3.75 -4.52
N SER A 153 -12.32 -2.71 -4.76
CA SER A 153 -12.80 -1.44 -5.31
C SER A 153 -11.79 -0.81 -6.27
N TYR A 154 -12.24 0.17 -7.05
CA TYR A 154 -11.35 1.01 -7.82
C TYR A 154 -11.76 2.48 -7.77
N HIS A 155 -10.77 3.36 -7.90
CA HIS A 155 -10.93 4.80 -7.81
C HIS A 155 -10.26 5.46 -9.02
N LEU A 156 -10.87 6.54 -9.51
CA LEU A 156 -10.39 7.34 -10.63
C LEU A 156 -9.97 8.70 -10.10
N VAL A 157 -8.68 8.97 -10.13
CA VAL A 157 -8.09 10.18 -9.53
C VAL A 157 -7.39 10.98 -10.61
N THR A 158 -7.53 12.32 -10.57
CA THR A 158 -6.74 13.23 -11.41
C THR A 158 -5.90 14.10 -10.49
N ALA A 159 -4.58 13.98 -10.57
CA ALA A 159 -3.65 14.74 -9.77
C ALA A 159 -2.34 14.97 -10.53
N GLY A 160 -1.69 16.13 -10.33
CA GLY A 160 -0.43 16.47 -10.98
C GLY A 160 -0.53 16.50 -12.53
N GLY A 161 -1.69 16.84 -13.08
CA GLY A 161 -1.92 16.83 -14.54
C GLY A 161 -1.87 15.43 -15.14
N ARG A 162 -2.12 14.38 -14.33
CA ARG A 162 -2.11 12.98 -14.73
C ARG A 162 -3.35 12.28 -14.19
N ASP A 163 -3.89 11.36 -14.96
CA ASP A 163 -5.01 10.52 -14.58
C ASP A 163 -4.51 9.19 -14.01
N TRP A 164 -5.08 8.80 -12.87
CA TRP A 164 -4.72 7.61 -12.13
C TRP A 164 -5.93 6.67 -11.98
N LEU A 165 -5.66 5.38 -12.00
CA LEU A 165 -6.55 4.30 -11.59
C LEU A 165 -5.95 3.68 -10.34
N ILE A 166 -6.62 3.78 -9.20
CA ILE A 166 -6.23 3.08 -7.97
C ILE A 166 -7.14 1.87 -7.83
N LEU A 167 -6.56 0.69 -7.83
CA LEU A 167 -7.24 -0.59 -7.69
C LEU A 167 -6.91 -1.16 -6.31
N ALA A 168 -7.90 -1.31 -5.43
CA ALA A 168 -7.76 -1.90 -4.11
C ALA A 168 -8.33 -3.31 -4.10
N LEU A 169 -7.51 -4.31 -3.79
CA LEU A 169 -7.89 -5.72 -3.78
C LEU A 169 -7.69 -6.35 -2.40
N GLU A 170 -8.61 -7.24 -2.01
CA GLU A 170 -8.61 -8.02 -0.78
C GLU A 170 -7.31 -8.80 -0.54
N PHE A 171 -7.05 -9.26 0.69
CA PHE A 171 -5.95 -10.17 1.00
C PHE A 171 -6.03 -11.46 0.17
N GLY A 172 -4.93 -11.79 -0.54
CA GLY A 172 -4.89 -12.94 -1.42
C GLY A 172 -6.10 -12.96 -2.37
N PRO A 173 -6.22 -12.02 -3.32
CA PRO A 173 -7.41 -11.89 -4.16
C PRO A 173 -7.78 -13.21 -4.85
N ARG A 174 -9.08 -13.51 -4.93
CA ARG A 174 -9.59 -14.68 -5.65
C ARG A 174 -9.36 -14.58 -7.15
N ASP A 175 -9.35 -15.71 -7.83
CA ASP A 175 -9.14 -15.76 -9.30
C ASP A 175 -10.16 -14.93 -10.10
N ASP A 176 -11.41 -14.91 -9.65
CA ASP A 176 -12.47 -14.13 -10.29
C ASP A 176 -12.34 -12.63 -10.01
N VAL A 177 -11.86 -12.26 -8.85
CA VAL A 177 -11.49 -10.86 -8.53
C VAL A 177 -10.32 -10.40 -9.41
N VAL A 178 -9.30 -11.25 -9.61
CA VAL A 178 -8.18 -10.93 -10.52
C VAL A 178 -8.65 -10.77 -11.97
N ARG A 179 -9.62 -11.60 -12.44
CA ARG A 179 -10.23 -11.42 -13.77
C ARG A 179 -10.94 -10.07 -13.89
N TRP A 180 -11.80 -9.72 -12.92
CA TRP A 180 -12.46 -8.43 -12.87
C TRP A 180 -11.46 -7.27 -12.85
N ALA A 181 -10.38 -7.40 -12.07
CA ALA A 181 -9.33 -6.41 -11.99
C ALA A 181 -8.68 -6.15 -13.37
N ASN A 182 -8.40 -7.22 -14.15
CA ASN A 182 -7.92 -7.10 -15.52
C ASN A 182 -8.92 -6.34 -16.42
N GLU A 183 -10.22 -6.60 -16.28
CA GLU A 183 -11.26 -5.91 -17.05
C GLU A 183 -11.32 -4.42 -16.69
N VAL A 184 -11.20 -4.09 -15.38
CA VAL A 184 -11.15 -2.71 -14.92
C VAL A 184 -9.94 -1.99 -15.50
N VAL A 185 -8.74 -2.57 -15.39
CA VAL A 185 -7.49 -1.94 -15.88
C VAL A 185 -7.55 -1.74 -17.40
N ALA A 186 -8.05 -2.75 -18.14
CA ALA A 186 -8.19 -2.67 -19.60
C ALA A 186 -9.21 -1.60 -20.04
N ARG A 187 -10.21 -1.28 -19.21
CA ARG A 187 -11.21 -0.22 -19.48
C ARG A 187 -10.61 1.19 -19.41
N TYR A 188 -9.51 1.36 -18.68
CA TYR A 188 -8.88 2.66 -18.46
C TYR A 188 -7.40 2.69 -18.89
N PRO A 189 -7.07 2.36 -20.16
CA PRO A 189 -5.68 2.20 -20.58
C PRO A 189 -4.87 3.50 -20.56
N ALA A 190 -5.53 4.66 -20.60
CA ALA A 190 -4.89 5.97 -20.53
C ALA A 190 -4.59 6.43 -19.09
N ARG A 191 -5.08 5.71 -18.08
CA ARG A 191 -4.84 6.04 -16.67
C ARG A 191 -3.67 5.22 -16.14
N SER A 192 -2.75 5.85 -15.44
CA SER A 192 -1.68 5.15 -14.74
C SER A 192 -2.25 4.34 -13.57
N ALA A 193 -2.02 3.05 -13.56
CA ALA A 193 -2.61 2.14 -12.59
C ALA A 193 -1.69 1.95 -11.36
N ILE A 194 -2.31 2.00 -10.18
CA ILE A 194 -1.71 1.65 -8.90
C ILE A 194 -2.55 0.52 -8.31
N LEU A 195 -1.91 -0.62 -8.02
CA LEU A 195 -2.51 -1.69 -7.23
C LEU A 195 -2.21 -1.43 -5.75
N VAL A 196 -3.24 -1.47 -4.92
CA VAL A 196 -3.14 -1.55 -3.46
C VAL A 196 -3.67 -2.91 -3.05
N THR A 197 -2.87 -3.70 -2.37
CA THR A 197 -3.27 -5.00 -1.82
C THR A 197 -2.46 -5.28 -0.57
N HIS A 198 -2.91 -6.23 0.28
CA HIS A 198 -2.26 -6.39 1.57
C HIS A 198 -0.91 -7.13 1.45
N ALA A 199 -0.88 -8.35 0.92
CA ALA A 199 0.32 -9.18 0.83
C ALA A 199 0.81 -9.29 -0.62
N TYR A 200 1.93 -8.61 -0.95
CA TYR A 200 2.51 -8.63 -2.29
C TYR A 200 4.03 -8.83 -2.26
N LEU A 201 4.79 -7.95 -1.60
CA LEU A 201 6.22 -8.14 -1.34
C LEU A 201 6.45 -8.72 0.04
N PHE A 202 7.46 -9.59 0.16
CA PHE A 202 8.00 -10.05 1.42
C PHE A 202 9.09 -9.10 1.93
N SER A 203 9.53 -9.30 3.15
CA SER A 203 10.49 -8.45 3.86
C SER A 203 11.87 -8.33 3.20
N ASP A 204 12.25 -9.28 2.34
CA ASP A 204 13.50 -9.27 1.59
C ASP A 204 13.40 -8.55 0.22
N GLY A 205 12.22 -7.97 -0.09
CA GLY A 205 11.94 -7.30 -1.35
C GLY A 205 11.58 -8.25 -2.49
N THR A 206 11.41 -9.54 -2.24
CA THR A 206 10.87 -10.50 -3.24
C THR A 206 9.34 -10.54 -3.18
N ARG A 207 8.68 -10.96 -4.26
CA ARG A 207 7.25 -11.21 -4.23
C ARG A 207 6.94 -12.50 -3.48
N TYR A 208 5.83 -12.51 -2.74
CA TYR A 208 5.29 -13.76 -2.22
C TYR A 208 5.05 -14.76 -3.36
N GLU A 209 5.53 -16.01 -3.19
CA GLU A 209 5.36 -17.08 -4.18
C GLU A 209 5.03 -18.42 -3.50
N GLY A 210 3.80 -18.86 -3.59
CA GLY A 210 3.32 -20.11 -2.99
C GLY A 210 3.49 -20.12 -1.48
N THR A 211 4.28 -21.06 -0.97
CA THR A 211 4.61 -21.19 0.47
C THR A 211 6.10 -20.96 0.75
N LYS A 212 6.80 -20.29 -0.15
CA LYS A 212 8.25 -20.07 0.00
C LYS A 212 8.60 -19.14 1.16
N GLN A 213 7.77 -18.12 1.37
CA GLN A 213 7.98 -17.14 2.44
C GLN A 213 6.99 -17.40 3.59
N GLU A 214 7.38 -17.01 4.79
CA GLU A 214 6.49 -17.00 5.95
C GLU A 214 5.32 -16.07 5.72
N TYR A 215 4.18 -16.39 6.32
CA TYR A 215 2.93 -15.60 6.21
C TYR A 215 2.39 -15.43 4.77
N ALA A 216 2.85 -16.25 3.82
CA ALA A 216 2.34 -16.21 2.46
C ALA A 216 0.81 -16.47 2.41
N PRO A 217 0.05 -15.81 1.51
CA PRO A 217 -1.40 -16.01 1.40
C PRO A 217 -1.82 -17.48 1.28
N ALA A 218 -1.00 -18.32 0.65
CA ALA A 218 -1.23 -19.74 0.49
C ALA A 218 -1.19 -20.56 1.82
N ALA A 219 -0.61 -20.00 2.88
CA ALA A 219 -0.53 -20.65 4.20
C ALA A 219 -1.83 -20.48 5.02
N PHE A 220 -2.71 -19.54 4.67
CA PHE A 220 -3.93 -19.24 5.42
C PHE A 220 -5.11 -20.09 4.98
N GLY A 221 -6.12 -20.19 5.86
CA GLY A 221 -7.33 -21.01 5.62
C GLY A 221 -8.09 -20.61 4.36
N VAL A 222 -8.12 -19.31 4.03
CA VAL A 222 -8.79 -18.77 2.83
C VAL A 222 -8.23 -19.35 1.52
N ALA A 223 -7.00 -19.84 1.50
CA ALA A 223 -6.40 -20.47 0.32
C ALA A 223 -7.10 -21.77 -0.09
N ARG A 224 -7.83 -22.40 0.84
CA ARG A 224 -8.57 -23.65 0.60
C ARG A 224 -10.02 -23.41 0.16
N LEU A 225 -10.45 -22.16 0.16
CA LEU A 225 -11.81 -21.80 -0.25
C LEU A 225 -11.93 -21.73 -1.77
N PRO A 226 -13.15 -21.83 -2.34
CA PRO A 226 -13.38 -21.60 -3.76
C PRO A 226 -12.82 -20.26 -4.23
N GLY A 227 -12.16 -20.26 -5.38
CA GLY A 227 -11.49 -19.09 -5.95
C GLY A 227 -10.05 -18.90 -5.49
N GLY A 228 -9.58 -19.66 -4.49
CA GLY A 228 -8.20 -19.69 -4.03
C GLY A 228 -7.67 -18.35 -3.53
N VAL A 229 -6.35 -18.17 -3.65
CA VAL A 229 -5.62 -16.92 -3.35
C VAL A 229 -4.59 -16.65 -4.44
N ASN A 230 -4.41 -15.39 -4.76
CA ASN A 230 -3.33 -14.91 -5.60
C ASN A 230 -2.34 -14.14 -4.73
N ASP A 231 -1.11 -14.62 -4.67
CA ASP A 231 0.02 -14.00 -4.01
C ASP A 231 0.72 -12.96 -4.90
N GLY A 232 1.82 -12.37 -4.43
CA GLY A 232 2.53 -11.32 -5.16
C GLY A 232 3.00 -11.74 -6.56
N GLU A 233 3.55 -12.97 -6.70
CA GLU A 233 4.03 -13.45 -7.99
C GLU A 233 2.86 -13.83 -8.93
N SER A 234 1.78 -14.37 -8.37
CA SER A 234 0.54 -14.65 -9.12
C SER A 234 -0.11 -13.37 -9.63
N LEU A 235 -0.17 -12.32 -8.80
CA LEU A 235 -0.67 -10.99 -9.18
C LEU A 235 0.25 -10.32 -10.21
N TRP A 236 1.57 -10.46 -10.06
CA TRP A 236 2.51 -9.96 -11.06
C TRP A 236 2.26 -10.59 -12.42
N ARG A 237 2.22 -11.94 -12.46
CA ARG A 237 2.03 -12.69 -13.72
C ARG A 237 0.61 -12.58 -14.28
N GLY A 238 -0.39 -12.56 -13.41
CA GLY A 238 -1.81 -12.61 -13.76
C GLY A 238 -2.46 -11.26 -14.06
N LEU A 239 -1.88 -10.16 -13.57
CA LEU A 239 -2.46 -8.82 -13.65
C LEU A 239 -1.41 -7.77 -14.00
N VAL A 240 -0.46 -7.50 -13.10
CA VAL A 240 0.34 -6.27 -13.13
C VAL A 240 1.21 -6.16 -14.38
N ARG A 241 2.01 -7.18 -14.71
CA ARG A 241 2.94 -7.13 -15.85
C ARG A 241 2.25 -7.11 -17.22
N LYS A 242 0.96 -7.52 -17.26
CA LYS A 242 0.20 -7.65 -18.52
C LYS A 242 -0.32 -6.33 -19.09
N HIS A 243 -0.36 -5.29 -18.29
CA HIS A 243 -0.94 -4.01 -18.71
C HIS A 243 0.14 -2.92 -18.74
N ALA A 244 0.25 -2.24 -19.87
CA ALA A 244 1.23 -1.18 -20.11
C ALA A 244 1.06 0.02 -19.15
N ASN A 245 -0.13 0.20 -18.60
CA ASN A 245 -0.45 1.33 -17.75
C ASN A 245 -0.19 1.11 -16.25
N PHE A 246 0.23 -0.08 -15.81
CA PHE A 246 0.68 -0.24 -14.43
C PHE A 246 1.96 0.54 -14.15
N ALA A 247 1.92 1.31 -13.08
CA ALA A 247 3.02 2.15 -12.61
C ALA A 247 3.53 1.73 -11.23
N MET A 248 2.62 1.31 -10.32
CA MET A 248 2.98 1.01 -8.94
C MET A 248 2.15 -0.15 -8.36
N VAL A 249 2.74 -0.82 -7.36
CA VAL A 249 2.04 -1.71 -6.42
C VAL A 249 2.43 -1.29 -5.01
N ILE A 250 1.44 -1.15 -4.13
CA ILE A 250 1.62 -0.78 -2.72
C ILE A 250 1.03 -1.88 -1.86
N SER A 251 1.79 -2.37 -0.88
CA SER A 251 1.38 -3.45 0.03
C SER A 251 1.85 -3.21 1.46
N GLY A 252 1.32 -4.00 2.40
CA GLY A 252 1.67 -4.06 3.81
C GLY A 252 2.06 -5.47 4.23
N HIS A 253 1.51 -5.97 5.35
CA HIS A 253 1.52 -7.34 5.85
C HIS A 253 2.78 -7.75 6.63
N VAL A 254 3.95 -7.32 6.26
CA VAL A 254 5.21 -7.66 6.94
C VAL A 254 5.87 -6.41 7.51
N GLY A 255 6.30 -6.46 8.76
CA GLY A 255 6.85 -5.33 9.51
C GLY A 255 8.20 -4.83 9.01
N ILE A 256 8.26 -4.41 7.75
CA ILE A 256 9.45 -3.85 7.08
C ILE A 256 9.05 -3.02 5.87
N THR A 257 9.99 -2.21 5.38
CA THR A 257 9.83 -1.47 4.13
C THR A 257 10.84 -1.98 3.10
N ALA A 258 10.37 -2.26 1.89
CA ALA A 258 11.22 -2.64 0.76
C ALA A 258 10.67 -2.08 -0.56
N HIS A 259 11.51 -2.04 -1.58
CA HIS A 259 11.19 -1.62 -2.94
C HIS A 259 11.75 -2.62 -3.95
N LEU A 260 10.93 -2.98 -4.92
CA LEU A 260 11.30 -3.79 -6.08
C LEU A 260 10.87 -3.08 -7.35
N GLU A 261 11.79 -2.88 -8.28
CA GLU A 261 11.50 -2.41 -9.63
C GLU A 261 11.42 -3.60 -10.60
N SER A 262 10.43 -3.63 -11.47
CA SER A 262 10.31 -4.69 -12.48
C SER A 262 9.76 -4.13 -13.79
N THR A 263 10.18 -4.72 -14.90
CA THR A 263 9.70 -4.38 -16.24
C THR A 263 8.52 -5.26 -16.64
N GLY A 264 7.40 -4.64 -16.99
CA GLY A 264 6.20 -5.31 -17.51
C GLY A 264 6.37 -5.82 -18.95
N GLU A 265 5.37 -6.56 -19.46
CA GLU A 265 5.40 -7.15 -20.82
C GLU A 265 5.47 -6.10 -21.93
N HIS A 266 5.08 -4.86 -21.64
CA HIS A 266 5.06 -3.74 -22.58
C HIS A 266 6.24 -2.77 -22.38
N GLY A 267 7.27 -3.16 -21.59
CA GLY A 267 8.43 -2.33 -21.31
C GLY A 267 8.20 -1.26 -20.25
N ASN A 268 7.01 -1.17 -19.67
CA ASN A 268 6.71 -0.24 -18.57
C ASN A 268 7.43 -0.66 -17.29
N ILE A 269 7.96 0.31 -16.57
CA ILE A 269 8.55 0.10 -15.26
C ILE A 269 7.47 0.16 -14.20
N VAL A 270 7.46 -0.83 -13.30
CA VAL A 270 6.52 -0.91 -12.18
C VAL A 270 7.29 -0.90 -10.87
N HIS A 271 7.06 0.13 -10.05
CA HIS A 271 7.60 0.25 -8.70
C HIS A 271 6.69 -0.48 -7.71
N GLN A 272 7.23 -1.43 -6.96
CA GLN A 272 6.50 -2.27 -6.02
C GLN A 272 7.05 -2.00 -4.62
N LEU A 273 6.18 -1.54 -3.71
CA LEU A 273 6.57 -1.10 -2.38
C LEU A 273 5.81 -1.91 -1.32
N VAL A 274 6.52 -2.37 -0.30
CA VAL A 274 5.93 -2.79 0.96
C VAL A 274 6.13 -1.71 2.00
N VAL A 275 5.09 -1.41 2.77
CA VAL A 275 5.06 -0.35 3.78
C VAL A 275 4.35 -0.88 5.01
N ASP A 276 5.12 -1.31 6.01
CA ASP A 276 4.57 -1.77 7.28
C ASP A 276 5.50 -1.41 8.44
N TYR A 277 4.93 -1.10 9.58
CA TYR A 277 5.64 -0.73 10.81
C TYR A 277 5.07 -1.44 12.04
N GLN A 278 4.14 -2.39 11.87
CA GLN A 278 3.40 -3.03 12.97
C GLN A 278 4.29 -3.63 14.08
N ASN A 279 5.51 -4.06 13.74
CA ASN A 279 6.48 -4.64 14.67
C ASN A 279 7.42 -3.62 15.30
N VAL A 280 7.32 -2.33 14.95
CA VAL A 280 8.04 -1.26 15.62
C VAL A 280 7.36 -0.95 16.95
N GLU A 281 8.11 -0.36 17.90
CA GLU A 281 7.59 0.05 19.21
C GLU A 281 6.23 0.74 19.11
N ASN A 282 5.38 0.55 20.10
CA ASN A 282 3.99 1.05 20.16
C ASN A 282 3.09 0.57 19.00
N GLY A 283 3.45 -0.53 18.34
CA GLY A 283 2.71 -1.06 17.20
C GLY A 283 2.90 -0.25 15.91
N GLY A 284 4.05 0.46 15.79
CA GLY A 284 4.39 1.22 14.61
C GLY A 284 4.68 2.70 14.83
N ASN A 285 4.72 3.21 16.06
CA ASN A 285 5.06 4.61 16.41
C ASN A 285 4.35 5.69 15.57
N GLY A 286 3.16 5.39 15.00
CA GLY A 286 2.41 6.32 14.16
C GLY A 286 3.02 6.58 12.77
N TRP A 287 4.00 5.79 12.32
CA TRP A 287 4.61 5.95 11.01
C TRP A 287 3.59 5.82 9.88
N LEU A 288 3.68 6.71 8.89
CA LEU A 288 2.98 6.69 7.62
C LEU A 288 3.97 7.04 6.49
N ARG A 289 3.62 6.70 5.24
CA ARG A 289 4.44 7.02 4.07
C ARG A 289 3.81 8.10 3.21
N LEU A 290 4.62 9.05 2.76
CA LEU A 290 4.25 10.02 1.73
C LEU A 290 4.95 9.64 0.42
N LEU A 291 4.16 9.43 -0.61
CA LEU A 291 4.63 9.38 -2.00
C LEU A 291 4.41 10.79 -2.57
N GLN A 292 5.46 11.60 -2.55
CA GLN A 292 5.40 13.01 -2.96
C GLN A 292 5.81 13.15 -4.43
N PHE A 293 4.83 13.34 -5.28
CA PHE A 293 5.06 13.59 -6.71
C PHE A 293 5.47 15.03 -6.92
N HIS A 294 6.52 15.23 -7.72
CA HIS A 294 6.98 16.54 -8.13
C HIS A 294 6.05 17.19 -9.17
N ALA A 295 6.26 18.47 -9.46
CA ALA A 295 5.48 19.23 -10.44
C ALA A 295 5.55 18.66 -11.87
N ASP A 296 6.57 17.85 -12.20
CA ASP A 296 6.67 17.12 -13.47
C ASP A 296 5.65 15.98 -13.61
N GLY A 297 5.00 15.60 -12.49
CA GLY A 297 4.04 14.50 -12.41
C GLY A 297 4.64 13.11 -12.60
N GLN A 298 5.97 12.98 -12.51
CA GLN A 298 6.70 11.73 -12.74
C GLN A 298 7.68 11.41 -11.62
N THR A 299 8.48 12.39 -11.17
CA THR A 299 9.43 12.18 -10.08
C THR A 299 8.69 12.02 -8.77
N VAL A 300 9.01 10.98 -8.01
CA VAL A 300 8.41 10.66 -6.71
C VAL A 300 9.50 10.60 -5.65
N THR A 301 9.40 11.44 -4.63
CA THR A 301 10.22 11.32 -3.42
C THR A 301 9.41 10.58 -2.35
N VAL A 302 9.97 9.50 -1.86
CA VAL A 302 9.36 8.63 -0.82
C VAL A 302 9.89 9.05 0.53
N ARG A 303 8.98 9.44 1.43
CA ARG A 303 9.31 9.79 2.81
C ARG A 303 8.37 9.08 3.77
N ASP A 304 8.96 8.54 4.83
CA ASP A 304 8.20 8.06 5.97
C ASP A 304 8.21 9.13 7.06
N TYR A 305 7.07 9.33 7.70
CA TYR A 305 6.91 10.32 8.75
C TYR A 305 6.13 9.74 9.92
N SER A 306 6.60 10.02 11.13
CA SER A 306 5.88 9.72 12.37
C SER A 306 5.41 11.00 13.04
N PRO A 307 4.10 11.27 13.11
CA PRO A 307 3.59 12.40 13.88
C PRO A 307 3.79 12.23 15.41
N LEU A 308 3.95 11.01 15.90
CA LEU A 308 4.25 10.74 17.31
C LEU A 308 5.67 11.19 17.67
N LEU A 309 6.65 10.81 16.85
CA LEU A 309 8.07 11.11 17.09
C LEU A 309 8.48 12.47 16.51
N ASN A 310 7.68 13.02 15.60
CA ASN A 310 8.02 14.16 14.75
C ASN A 310 9.33 13.92 13.97
N GLU A 311 9.44 12.71 13.40
CA GLU A 311 10.61 12.26 12.66
C GLU A 311 10.26 11.95 11.22
N THR A 312 11.16 12.31 10.32
CA THR A 312 11.09 12.01 8.88
C THR A 312 12.28 11.16 8.47
N THR A 313 12.01 10.12 7.69
CA THR A 313 13.03 9.33 7.01
C THR A 313 12.81 9.45 5.50
N GLU A 314 13.76 10.04 4.78
CA GLU A 314 13.75 10.00 3.31
C GLU A 314 14.28 8.64 2.87
N ARG A 315 13.49 7.91 2.09
CA ARG A 315 13.81 6.54 1.63
C ARG A 315 14.53 6.56 0.32
N GLU A 316 13.90 7.16 -0.70
CA GLU A 316 14.36 7.11 -2.07
C GLU A 316 13.64 8.15 -2.93
N THR A 317 14.16 8.34 -4.13
CA THR A 317 13.48 9.08 -5.22
C THR A 317 13.58 8.26 -6.49
N PHE A 318 12.45 8.08 -7.18
CA PHE A 318 12.37 7.37 -8.44
C PHE A 318 11.44 8.07 -9.44
N VAL A 319 11.44 7.59 -10.68
CA VAL A 319 10.63 8.14 -11.75
C VAL A 319 9.53 7.15 -12.14
N VAL A 320 8.29 7.61 -12.13
CA VAL A 320 7.12 6.90 -12.67
C VAL A 320 6.78 7.49 -14.04
N PRO A 321 7.24 6.89 -15.13
CA PRO A 321 7.02 7.44 -16.48
C PRO A 321 5.53 7.59 -16.79
N ARG A 322 5.17 8.58 -17.60
CA ARG A 322 3.78 8.70 -18.09
C ARG A 322 3.48 7.50 -19.00
N THR A 323 2.31 6.90 -18.83
CA THR A 323 1.84 5.85 -19.72
C THR A 323 1.44 6.43 -21.08
N GLY A 324 1.94 5.85 -22.15
CA GLY A 324 1.49 6.12 -23.52
C GLY A 324 2.13 7.38 -24.15
N HIS A 325 3.36 7.24 -24.57
CA HIS A 325 3.86 7.89 -25.79
C HIS A 325 4.62 6.86 -26.60
#